data_b1ac2f45776c58bfcc5cfefa4c82d188
#
_entry.id   b1ac2f45776c58bfcc5cfefa4c82d188
#
_cell.length_a   1.000
_cell.length_b   1.000
_cell.length_c   1.000
_cell.angle_alpha   90.00
_cell.angle_beta   90.00
_cell.angle_gamma   90.00
#
_symmetry.space_group_name_H-M   'P 1'
#
loop_
_entity.id
_entity.type
_entity.pdbx_description
1 polymer ?
#
loop_
_entity_poly.entity_id
_entity_poly.type
_entity_poly.pdbx_seq_one_letter_code
_entity_poly.pdbx_strand_id
1 'polypeptide(L)'
;MIVDRRAARMWTPARTCHREDIEVRTPGGLVFVDLTGLLTDIVARSGIAEGLVSVQSLHTTAAIVVNENEPLLLQDLRATLERAAPRHLTYRHDDFSQRAAVPPDEPANGHAHCQALLLRASETLGVAGGRPRLGQWQRVFLVELDGPRTRTAAVTVLGA
;
A
#
# COMPACT_ATOMS: atom_id res chain seq x y z
N MET A 1 26.06 21.52 12.53
CA MET A 1 24.88 21.31 11.64
C MET A 1 23.79 22.23 12.15
N ILE A 2 23.50 23.30 11.43
CA ILE A 2 22.47 24.30 11.83
C ILE A 2 21.18 23.87 11.11
N VAL A 3 20.16 23.47 11.90
CA VAL A 3 18.82 23.21 11.38
C VAL A 3 18.09 24.56 11.35
N ASP A 4 17.90 25.13 10.17
CA ASP A 4 17.12 26.35 10.00
C ASP A 4 15.64 26.03 10.18
N ARG A 5 15.06 26.51 11.27
CA ARG A 5 13.62 26.37 11.57
C ARG A 5 12.87 27.48 10.84
N ARG A 6 12.32 27.20 9.67
CA ARG A 6 11.32 28.07 9.06
C ARG A 6 10.09 28.14 9.96
N ALA A 7 9.61 29.37 10.20
CA ALA A 7 8.49 29.63 11.09
C ALA A 7 7.25 28.76 10.73
N ALA A 8 6.76 28.03 11.74
CA ALA A 8 5.52 27.29 11.61
C ALA A 8 4.36 28.28 11.42
N ARG A 9 3.65 28.21 10.30
CA ARG A 9 2.37 28.91 10.16
C ARG A 9 1.38 28.27 11.12
N MET A 10 0.77 29.08 11.99
CA MET A 10 -0.35 28.61 12.82
C MET A 10 -1.51 28.20 11.92
N TRP A 11 -1.99 26.99 12.12
CA TRP A 11 -3.02 26.36 11.35
C TRP A 11 -4.38 26.60 12.01
N THR A 12 -5.31 27.22 11.31
CA THR A 12 -6.71 27.37 11.75
C THR A 12 -7.53 26.30 11.04
N PRO A 13 -8.13 25.33 11.77
CA PRO A 13 -8.67 24.14 11.12
C PRO A 13 -10.15 24.29 10.75
N ALA A 14 -10.46 24.41 9.48
CA ALA A 14 -11.61 23.70 8.95
C ALA A 14 -11.11 22.31 8.56
N ARG A 15 -11.32 21.29 9.42
CA ARG A 15 -10.86 19.93 9.11
C ARG A 15 -11.80 19.32 8.10
N THR A 16 -11.33 19.12 6.89
CA THR A 16 -12.03 18.36 5.86
C THR A 16 -11.49 16.94 5.83
N CYS A 17 -12.40 15.97 5.73
CA CYS A 17 -12.06 14.57 5.55
C CYS A 17 -12.72 14.06 4.27
N HIS A 18 -11.91 13.58 3.33
CA HIS A 18 -12.38 12.93 2.12
C HIS A 18 -11.97 11.47 2.14
N ARG A 19 -12.90 10.56 1.79
CA ARG A 19 -12.63 9.12 1.78
C ARG A 19 -13.13 8.50 0.48
N GLU A 20 -12.30 7.64 -0.10
CA GLU A 20 -12.66 6.81 -1.25
C GLU A 20 -12.08 5.39 -1.03
N ASP A 21 -12.85 4.37 -1.35
CA ASP A 21 -12.33 3.01 -1.51
C ASP A 21 -12.08 2.78 -3.00
N ILE A 22 -10.92 2.22 -3.33
CA ILE A 22 -10.50 1.92 -4.68
C ILE A 22 -10.39 0.41 -4.88
N GLU A 23 -10.89 -0.09 -6.00
CA GLU A 23 -10.73 -1.48 -6.39
C GLU A 23 -9.59 -1.61 -7.40
N VAL A 24 -8.67 -2.55 -7.12
CA VAL A 24 -7.53 -2.87 -7.95
C VAL A 24 -7.59 -4.33 -8.35
N ARG A 25 -7.76 -4.60 -9.65
CA ARG A 25 -7.68 -5.97 -10.18
C ARG A 25 -6.22 -6.31 -10.45
N THR A 26 -5.75 -7.37 -9.80
CA THR A 26 -4.37 -7.82 -9.93
C THR A 26 -4.27 -9.06 -10.83
N PRO A 27 -3.23 -9.16 -11.66
CA PRO A 27 -3.08 -10.30 -12.60
C PRO A 27 -2.65 -11.60 -11.92
N GLY A 28 -2.29 -11.53 -10.66
CA GLY A 28 -1.79 -12.67 -9.89
C GLY A 28 -0.27 -12.75 -9.79
N GLY A 29 0.18 -13.55 -8.82
CA GLY A 29 1.58 -13.61 -8.45
C GLY A 29 2.03 -12.36 -7.69
N LEU A 30 3.32 -12.25 -7.42
CA LEU A 30 3.90 -11.10 -6.74
C LEU A 30 4.02 -9.92 -7.72
N VAL A 31 3.11 -8.93 -7.59
CA VAL A 31 2.99 -7.79 -8.51
C VAL A 31 2.93 -6.47 -7.77
N PHE A 32 3.64 -5.47 -8.28
CA PHE A 32 3.59 -4.08 -7.82
C PHE A 32 2.67 -3.29 -8.77
N VAL A 33 1.55 -2.79 -8.26
CA VAL A 33 0.60 -1.95 -9.01
C VAL A 33 0.79 -0.51 -8.57
N ASP A 34 1.23 0.36 -9.48
CA ASP A 34 1.45 1.79 -9.19
C ASP A 34 0.12 2.51 -9.00
N LEU A 35 -0.12 3.03 -7.79
CA LEU A 35 -1.31 3.80 -7.42
C LEU A 35 -1.07 5.31 -7.43
N THR A 36 0.13 5.78 -7.76
CA THR A 36 0.55 7.19 -7.59
C THR A 36 -0.35 8.17 -8.33
N GLY A 37 -0.68 7.86 -9.59
CA GLY A 37 -1.58 8.69 -10.39
C GLY A 37 -2.97 8.77 -9.78
N LEU A 38 -3.53 7.62 -9.41
CA LEU A 38 -4.87 7.53 -8.80
C LEU A 38 -4.93 8.29 -7.47
N LEU A 39 -3.92 8.16 -6.61
CA LEU A 39 -3.84 8.91 -5.35
C LEU A 39 -3.72 10.42 -5.59
N THR A 40 -2.99 10.84 -6.62
CA THR A 40 -2.89 12.25 -7.01
C THR A 40 -4.25 12.79 -7.41
N ASP A 41 -5.03 12.05 -8.18
CA ASP A 41 -6.38 12.43 -8.61
C ASP A 41 -7.36 12.49 -7.43
N ILE A 42 -7.27 11.55 -6.49
CA ILE A 42 -8.12 11.54 -5.27
C ILE A 42 -7.81 12.77 -4.41
N VAL A 43 -6.53 13.08 -4.19
CA VAL A 43 -6.12 14.27 -3.43
C VAL A 43 -6.63 15.55 -4.13
N ALA A 44 -6.50 15.65 -5.44
CA ALA A 44 -7.00 16.78 -6.20
C ALA A 44 -8.53 16.95 -6.07
N ARG A 45 -9.29 15.83 -6.18
CA ARG A 45 -10.76 15.85 -6.01
C ARG A 45 -11.20 16.19 -4.58
N SER A 46 -10.38 15.87 -3.58
CA SER A 46 -10.71 16.20 -2.18
C SER A 46 -10.78 17.69 -1.89
N GLY A 47 -10.15 18.53 -2.74
CA GLY A 47 -10.02 19.96 -2.54
C GLY A 47 -9.08 20.36 -1.39
N ILE A 48 -8.42 19.38 -0.75
CA ILE A 48 -7.50 19.61 0.38
C ILE A 48 -6.14 20.03 -0.16
N ALA A 49 -5.74 21.28 0.16
CA ALA A 49 -4.46 21.83 -0.28
C ALA A 49 -3.29 21.41 0.61
N GLU A 50 -3.51 21.35 1.92
CA GLU A 50 -2.47 21.04 2.92
C GLU A 50 -3.00 19.99 3.90
N GLY A 51 -2.24 18.90 4.11
CA GLY A 51 -2.69 17.84 5.00
C GLY A 51 -1.93 16.53 4.86
N LEU A 52 -2.67 15.43 5.00
CA LEU A 52 -2.17 14.06 4.89
C LEU A 52 -3.10 13.24 3.99
N VAL A 53 -2.52 12.34 3.21
CA VAL A 53 -3.24 11.24 2.55
C VAL A 53 -2.74 9.92 3.11
N SER A 54 -3.66 9.10 3.59
CA SER A 54 -3.40 7.71 4.00
C SER A 54 -4.01 6.78 2.97
N VAL A 55 -3.26 5.76 2.57
CA VAL A 55 -3.73 4.64 1.75
C VAL A 55 -3.48 3.34 2.49
N GLN A 56 -4.49 2.48 2.58
CA GLN A 56 -4.46 1.24 3.35
C GLN A 56 -5.02 0.08 2.53
N SER A 57 -4.29 -1.02 2.46
CA SER A 57 -4.82 -2.30 1.97
C SER A 57 -5.80 -2.88 2.99
N LEU A 58 -6.98 -3.32 2.54
CA LEU A 58 -7.96 -4.00 3.38
C LEU A 58 -7.81 -5.54 3.32
N HIS A 59 -6.62 -6.02 2.98
CA HIS A 59 -6.33 -7.44 2.82
C HIS A 59 -5.06 -7.87 3.55
N THR A 60 -5.04 -9.09 4.05
CA THR A 60 -3.93 -9.68 4.79
C THR A 60 -2.81 -10.26 3.90
N THR A 61 -3.07 -10.36 2.59
CA THR A 61 -2.13 -10.87 1.57
C THR A 61 -1.84 -9.84 0.48
N ALA A 62 -2.01 -8.56 0.80
CA ALA A 62 -1.59 -7.43 0.00
C ALA A 62 -1.05 -6.32 0.91
N ALA A 63 -0.17 -5.48 0.38
CA ALA A 63 0.51 -4.43 1.14
C ALA A 63 0.50 -3.11 0.38
N ILE A 64 0.81 -2.02 1.08
CA ILE A 64 1.09 -0.71 0.49
C ILE A 64 2.54 -0.36 0.78
N VAL A 65 3.27 0.06 -0.24
CA VAL A 65 4.68 0.48 -0.08
C VAL A 65 4.99 1.71 -0.93
N VAL A 66 6.01 2.45 -0.51
CA VAL A 66 6.60 3.54 -1.30
C VAL A 66 8.00 3.14 -1.73
N ASN A 67 8.24 3.09 -3.05
CA ASN A 67 9.54 2.78 -3.62
C ASN A 67 9.67 3.38 -5.03
N GLU A 68 10.76 3.11 -5.73
CA GLU A 68 10.98 3.52 -7.10
C GLU A 68 10.32 2.55 -8.10
N ASN A 69 9.71 3.10 -9.15
CA ASN A 69 9.13 2.31 -10.24
C ASN A 69 10.16 2.13 -11.36
N GLU A 70 11.16 1.25 -11.12
CA GLU A 70 12.18 0.89 -12.09
C GLU A 70 12.10 -0.64 -12.35
N PRO A 71 12.02 -1.09 -13.62
CA PRO A 71 11.73 -2.50 -13.94
C PRO A 71 12.71 -3.51 -13.36
N LEU A 72 14.01 -3.22 -13.29
CA LEU A 72 15.01 -4.14 -12.73
C LEU A 72 14.93 -4.15 -11.20
N LEU A 73 14.77 -2.99 -10.57
CA LEU A 73 14.55 -2.90 -9.12
C LEU A 73 13.30 -3.68 -8.70
N LEU A 74 12.19 -3.58 -9.46
CA LEU A 74 10.99 -4.35 -9.14
C LEU A 74 11.22 -5.86 -9.23
N GLN A 75 12.13 -6.34 -10.08
CA GLN A 75 12.54 -7.75 -10.11
C GLN A 75 13.35 -8.11 -8.86
N ASP A 76 14.27 -7.26 -8.43
CA ASP A 76 15.06 -7.46 -7.22
C ASP A 76 14.18 -7.47 -5.96
N LEU A 77 13.18 -6.59 -5.89
CA LEU A 77 12.22 -6.56 -4.79
C LEU A 77 11.38 -7.85 -4.73
N ARG A 78 10.91 -8.36 -5.89
CA ARG A 78 10.24 -9.66 -5.98
C ARG A 78 11.14 -10.78 -5.50
N ALA A 79 12.37 -10.87 -6.02
CA ALA A 79 13.33 -11.87 -5.62
C ALA A 79 13.66 -11.83 -4.12
N THR A 80 13.66 -10.62 -3.53
CA THR A 80 13.89 -10.43 -2.10
C THR A 80 12.75 -11.00 -1.27
N LEU A 81 11.50 -10.71 -1.61
CA LEU A 81 10.33 -11.25 -0.93
C LEU A 81 10.21 -12.76 -1.09
N GLU A 82 10.49 -13.30 -2.30
CA GLU A 82 10.51 -14.73 -2.56
C GLU A 82 11.62 -15.45 -1.75
N ARG A 83 12.77 -14.84 -1.52
CA ARG A 83 13.81 -15.41 -0.64
C ARG A 83 13.41 -15.40 0.82
N ALA A 84 12.66 -14.35 1.26
CA ALA A 84 12.25 -14.22 2.65
C ALA A 84 11.13 -15.19 3.04
N ALA A 85 10.16 -15.39 2.14
CA ALA A 85 9.04 -16.33 2.33
C ALA A 85 8.70 -17.00 0.98
N PRO A 86 9.46 -18.03 0.57
CA PRO A 86 9.32 -18.68 -0.72
C PRO A 86 7.97 -19.38 -0.90
N ARG A 87 7.32 -19.18 -2.04
CA ARG A 87 6.02 -19.79 -2.35
C ARG A 87 6.04 -21.34 -2.33
N HIS A 88 7.17 -21.94 -2.65
CA HIS A 88 7.30 -23.39 -2.77
C HIS A 88 7.51 -24.12 -1.42
N LEU A 89 7.67 -23.42 -0.32
CA LEU A 89 7.79 -24.04 1.00
C LEU A 89 6.42 -24.45 1.55
N THR A 90 6.47 -25.39 2.48
CA THR A 90 5.28 -25.81 3.23
C THR A 90 5.02 -24.83 4.37
N TYR A 91 3.80 -24.30 4.42
CA TYR A 91 3.33 -23.44 5.50
C TYR A 91 2.24 -24.14 6.30
N ARG A 92 2.28 -24.02 7.63
CA ARG A 92 1.23 -24.61 8.49
C ARG A 92 -0.15 -24.02 8.21
N HIS A 93 -0.20 -22.78 7.75
CA HIS A 93 -1.43 -22.11 7.32
C HIS A 93 -2.15 -22.88 6.22
N ASP A 94 -1.39 -23.56 5.36
CA ASP A 94 -1.90 -24.29 4.19
C ASP A 94 -2.29 -25.74 4.53
N ASP A 95 -2.00 -26.20 5.76
CA ASP A 95 -2.46 -27.50 6.25
C ASP A 95 -3.89 -27.38 6.81
N PHE A 96 -4.85 -27.47 5.92
CA PHE A 96 -6.27 -27.33 6.24
C PHE A 96 -6.79 -28.42 7.19
N SER A 97 -6.11 -29.55 7.31
CA SER A 97 -6.48 -30.62 8.24
C SER A 97 -6.29 -30.23 9.71
N GLN A 98 -5.42 -29.25 9.99
CA GLN A 98 -5.13 -28.78 11.34
C GLN A 98 -5.92 -27.52 11.74
N ARG A 99 -6.79 -27.00 10.86
CA ARG A 99 -7.55 -25.77 11.09
C ARG A 99 -9.02 -26.09 11.42
N ALA A 100 -9.54 -25.47 12.48
CA ALA A 100 -10.88 -25.74 12.99
C ALA A 100 -12.02 -25.28 12.06
N ALA A 101 -11.77 -24.22 11.27
CA ALA A 101 -12.75 -23.68 10.30
C ALA A 101 -12.00 -23.14 9.08
N VAL A 102 -12.22 -23.77 7.93
CA VAL A 102 -11.59 -23.39 6.66
C VAL A 102 -12.72 -23.11 5.65
N PRO A 103 -12.77 -21.90 5.05
CA PRO A 103 -13.69 -21.64 3.95
C PRO A 103 -13.49 -22.65 2.80
N PRO A 104 -14.53 -23.02 2.05
CA PRO A 104 -14.41 -24.00 0.97
C PRO A 104 -13.46 -23.60 -0.16
N ASP A 105 -13.27 -22.29 -0.34
CA ASP A 105 -12.42 -21.65 -1.37
C ASP A 105 -11.14 -21.06 -0.82
N GLU A 106 -10.73 -21.46 0.41
CA GLU A 106 -9.48 -20.99 1.03
C GLU A 106 -8.26 -21.39 0.19
N PRO A 107 -7.43 -20.44 -0.23
CA PRO A 107 -6.22 -20.74 -0.97
C PRO A 107 -5.06 -21.14 -0.05
N ALA A 108 -4.16 -21.95 -0.56
CA ALA A 108 -2.88 -22.23 0.06
C ALA A 108 -1.92 -21.05 -0.18
N ASN A 109 -1.90 -20.08 0.74
CA ASN A 109 -1.21 -18.80 0.58
C ASN A 109 -0.42 -18.34 1.82
N GLY A 110 0.02 -19.28 2.64
CA GLY A 110 0.83 -18.99 3.84
C GLY A 110 2.07 -18.15 3.54
N HIS A 111 2.71 -18.34 2.38
CA HIS A 111 3.81 -17.50 1.91
C HIS A 111 3.40 -16.02 1.80
N ALA A 112 2.20 -15.73 1.26
CA ALA A 112 1.73 -14.37 1.04
C ALA A 112 1.46 -13.63 2.37
N HIS A 113 0.94 -14.32 3.39
CA HIS A 113 0.81 -13.79 4.75
C HIS A 113 2.18 -13.49 5.38
N CYS A 114 3.16 -14.38 5.19
CA CYS A 114 4.52 -14.18 5.69
C CYS A 114 5.21 -13.01 4.97
N GLN A 115 5.04 -12.86 3.65
CA GLN A 115 5.54 -11.72 2.91
C GLN A 115 4.86 -10.41 3.35
N ALA A 116 3.53 -10.42 3.54
CA ALA A 116 2.78 -9.26 4.02
C ALA A 116 3.25 -8.76 5.39
N LEU A 117 3.67 -9.67 6.28
CA LEU A 117 4.22 -9.31 7.60
C LEU A 117 5.50 -8.46 7.49
N LEU A 118 6.29 -8.62 6.42
CA LEU A 118 7.52 -7.86 6.19
C LEU A 118 7.26 -6.47 5.60
N LEU A 119 6.06 -6.24 5.10
CA LEU A 119 5.62 -5.00 4.47
C LEU A 119 4.62 -4.27 5.38
N ARG A 120 4.10 -3.13 4.89
CA ARG A 120 3.10 -2.36 5.62
C ARG A 120 1.72 -2.53 5.00
N ALA A 121 0.69 -2.56 5.84
CA ALA A 121 -0.69 -2.54 5.35
C ALA A 121 -1.11 -1.15 4.88
N SER A 122 -0.41 -0.08 5.29
CA SER A 122 -0.75 1.30 4.95
C SER A 122 0.48 2.21 4.89
N GLU A 123 0.39 3.26 4.08
CA GLU A 123 1.33 4.38 4.05
C GLU A 123 0.56 5.69 4.23
N THR A 124 1.24 6.67 4.85
CA THR A 124 0.71 8.03 5.02
C THR A 124 1.71 9.03 4.48
N LEU A 125 1.25 9.90 3.59
CA LEU A 125 2.05 10.91 2.92
C LEU A 125 1.54 12.30 3.26
N GLY A 126 2.43 13.28 3.28
CA GLY A 126 2.02 14.69 3.30
C GLY A 126 1.27 15.07 2.04
N VAL A 127 0.34 16.01 2.15
CA VAL A 127 -0.28 16.72 1.03
C VAL A 127 0.18 18.17 1.08
N ALA A 128 0.64 18.70 -0.04
CA ALA A 128 1.00 20.10 -0.19
C ALA A 128 0.64 20.57 -1.60
N GLY A 129 -0.02 21.74 -1.67
CA GLY A 129 -0.50 22.30 -2.92
C GLY A 129 -1.48 21.38 -3.66
N GLY A 130 -2.31 20.63 -2.91
CA GLY A 130 -3.29 19.70 -3.48
C GLY A 130 -2.71 18.44 -4.12
N ARG A 131 -1.50 18.04 -3.72
CA ARG A 131 -0.80 16.85 -4.26
C ARG A 131 -0.11 16.06 -3.15
N PRO A 132 0.00 14.72 -3.27
CA PRO A 132 0.85 13.93 -2.38
C PRO A 132 2.31 14.38 -2.48
N ARG A 133 2.97 14.56 -1.34
CA ARG A 133 4.40 14.91 -1.29
C ARG A 133 5.24 13.66 -1.45
N LEU A 134 5.71 13.45 -2.65
CA LEU A 134 6.61 12.35 -3.01
C LEU A 134 7.95 12.92 -3.48
N GLY A 135 9.03 12.20 -3.17
CA GLY A 135 10.33 12.45 -3.80
C GLY A 135 10.30 12.10 -5.29
N GLN A 136 11.28 12.57 -6.05
CA GLN A 136 11.37 12.43 -7.52
C GLN A 136 11.12 10.99 -7.99
N TRP A 137 11.68 9.99 -7.30
CA TRP A 137 11.62 8.58 -7.68
C TRP A 137 10.55 7.79 -6.91
N GLN A 138 9.94 8.39 -5.87
CA GLN A 138 8.94 7.71 -5.08
C GLN A 138 7.64 7.50 -5.85
N ARG A 139 7.14 6.27 -5.77
CA ARG A 139 5.81 5.84 -6.23
C ARG A 139 5.14 5.05 -5.13
N VAL A 140 3.84 5.12 -5.08
CA VAL A 140 3.02 4.34 -4.14
C VAL A 140 2.51 3.11 -4.85
N PHE A 141 2.78 1.94 -4.27
CA PHE A 141 2.33 0.68 -4.85
C PHE A 141 1.37 -0.06 -3.93
N LEU A 142 0.36 -0.67 -4.52
CA LEU A 142 -0.26 -1.85 -3.96
C LEU A 142 0.58 -3.06 -4.40
N VAL A 143 1.03 -3.85 -3.43
CA VAL A 143 1.76 -5.09 -3.67
C VAL A 143 0.81 -6.26 -3.50
N GLU A 144 0.51 -6.97 -4.58
CA GLU A 144 -0.19 -8.24 -4.56
C GLU A 144 0.80 -9.36 -4.22
N LEU A 145 0.47 -10.19 -3.25
CA LEU A 145 1.35 -11.25 -2.75
C LEU A 145 0.80 -12.65 -2.99
N ASP A 146 -0.49 -12.77 -3.33
CA ASP A 146 -1.19 -14.05 -3.52
C ASP A 146 -1.69 -14.21 -4.96
N GLY A 147 -2.75 -13.49 -5.31
CA GLY A 147 -3.47 -13.25 -6.56
C GLY A 147 -3.66 -14.39 -7.55
N PRO A 148 -4.43 -14.21 -8.68
CA PRO A 148 -5.15 -12.98 -9.08
C PRO A 148 -6.36 -12.69 -8.18
N ARG A 149 -6.59 -11.42 -7.89
CA ARG A 149 -7.70 -10.97 -7.03
C ARG A 149 -8.18 -9.56 -7.38
N THR A 150 -9.38 -9.23 -6.92
CA THR A 150 -9.79 -7.85 -6.75
C THR A 150 -9.43 -7.42 -5.33
N ARG A 151 -8.61 -6.38 -5.21
CA ARG A 151 -8.15 -5.82 -3.94
C ARG A 151 -8.82 -4.47 -3.69
N THR A 152 -9.22 -4.25 -2.45
CA THR A 152 -9.72 -2.95 -2.01
C THR A 152 -8.63 -2.23 -1.22
N ALA A 153 -8.40 -0.97 -1.54
CA ALA A 153 -7.59 -0.08 -0.73
C ALA A 153 -8.42 1.14 -0.32
N ALA A 154 -8.41 1.44 0.98
CA ALA A 154 -9.06 2.63 1.52
C ALA A 154 -8.13 3.82 1.45
N VAL A 155 -8.60 4.93 0.89
CA VAL A 155 -7.88 6.20 0.80
C VAL A 155 -8.60 7.24 1.66
N THR A 156 -7.85 7.90 2.55
CA THR A 156 -8.37 8.98 3.38
C THR A 156 -7.48 10.20 3.24
N VAL A 157 -8.04 11.33 2.85
CA VAL A 157 -7.36 12.63 2.80
C VAL A 157 -7.89 13.50 3.94
N LEU A 158 -6.98 14.02 4.76
CA LEU A 158 -7.29 14.86 5.91
C LEU A 158 -6.52 16.18 5.81
N GLY A 159 -7.20 17.29 5.99
CA GLY A 159 -6.50 18.57 5.97
C GLY A 159 -7.42 19.78 5.79
N ALA A 160 -6.88 20.81 5.19
CA ALA A 160 -7.57 22.08 4.87
C ALA A 160 -7.29 22.53 3.44
#